data_daaaa324efa16810d2e0bbf577f1648f
#
_entry.id   daaaa324efa16810d2e0bbf577f1648f
#
_cell.length_a   1.000
_cell.length_b   1.000
_cell.length_c   1.000
_cell.angle_alpha   90.00
_cell.angle_beta   90.00
_cell.angle_gamma   90.00
#
_symmetry.space_group_name_H-M   'P 1'
#
loop_
_entity.id
_entity.type
_entity.pdbx_description
1 polymer ?
#
loop_
_entity_poly.entity_id
_entity_poly.type
_entity_poly.pdbx_seq_one_letter_code
_entity_poly.pdbx_strand_id
1 'polypeptide(L)'
;MEYGLQLGSDPAVMKQRPGEVMGYLAYGHPFLDGNGRTIMVVRTVMAERASISIDWSATDKSDYLAALTKEIDRPGRCHLDAYLKPFVRDAVGEPRLAAELVKAPALDGGQGGENKILGKVAEPAIQEAYRERQLERSRSADGARDTECGGR
;
A
#
# COMPACT_ATOMS: atom_id res chain seq x y z
N MET A 1 -12.35 4.19 -0.62
CA MET A 1 -11.34 5.24 -0.34
C MET A 1 -11.86 6.34 0.59
N GLU A 2 -13.02 6.92 0.34
CA GLU A 2 -13.61 7.99 1.17
C GLU A 2 -13.69 7.61 2.66
N TYR A 3 -14.18 6.43 2.98
CA TYR A 3 -14.21 5.92 4.35
C TYR A 3 -12.83 5.85 5.00
N GLY A 4 -11.81 5.39 4.26
CA GLY A 4 -10.43 5.35 4.75
C GLY A 4 -9.84 6.75 5.02
N LEU A 5 -10.19 7.73 4.17
CA LEU A 5 -9.79 9.13 4.38
C LEU A 5 -10.47 9.72 5.61
N GLN A 6 -11.76 9.49 5.79
CA GLN A 6 -12.52 9.94 6.95
C GLN A 6 -11.96 9.32 8.24
N LEU A 7 -11.74 8.02 8.25
CA LEU A 7 -11.18 7.29 9.39
C LEU A 7 -9.79 7.78 9.77
N GLY A 8 -8.90 7.96 8.77
CA GLY A 8 -7.52 8.42 8.97
C GLY A 8 -7.39 9.91 9.30
N SER A 9 -8.48 10.70 9.13
CA SER A 9 -8.51 12.10 9.55
C SER A 9 -8.66 12.28 11.07
N ASP A 10 -9.06 11.22 11.78
CA ASP A 10 -9.08 11.20 13.25
C ASP A 10 -7.70 10.78 13.79
N PRO A 11 -6.96 11.68 14.48
CA PRO A 11 -5.64 11.36 15.00
C PRO A 11 -5.63 10.20 16.02
N ALA A 12 -6.71 10.02 16.77
CA ALA A 12 -6.80 8.94 17.74
C ALA A 12 -6.91 7.57 17.02
N VAL A 13 -7.75 7.50 15.99
CA VAL A 13 -7.89 6.31 15.16
C VAL A 13 -6.59 6.01 14.43
N MET A 14 -5.95 7.04 13.85
CA MET A 14 -4.69 6.88 13.13
C MET A 14 -3.57 6.36 14.03
N LYS A 15 -3.53 6.74 15.32
CA LYS A 15 -2.58 6.20 16.29
C LYS A 15 -2.87 4.76 16.69
N GLN A 16 -4.14 4.44 16.86
CA GLN A 16 -4.54 3.11 17.36
C GLN A 16 -4.56 2.05 16.26
N ARG A 17 -4.99 2.43 15.05
CA ARG A 17 -5.29 1.53 13.93
C ARG A 17 -4.78 2.05 12.59
N PRO A 18 -3.48 2.37 12.47
CA PRO A 18 -2.89 2.90 11.25
C PRO A 18 -2.96 1.90 10.08
N GLY A 19 -2.95 0.60 10.39
CA GLY A 19 -3.05 -0.48 9.41
C GLY A 19 -4.46 -0.62 8.86
N GLU A 20 -5.49 -0.52 9.69
CA GLU A 20 -6.89 -0.52 9.25
C GLU A 20 -7.17 0.64 8.30
N VAL A 21 -6.72 1.85 8.65
CA VAL A 21 -6.83 3.03 7.76
C VAL A 21 -6.19 2.74 6.40
N MET A 22 -4.98 2.18 6.40
CA MET A 22 -4.27 1.83 5.18
C MET A 22 -4.99 0.75 4.37
N GLY A 23 -5.56 -0.25 5.01
CA GLY A 23 -6.36 -1.29 4.37
C GLY A 23 -7.56 -0.71 3.60
N TYR A 24 -8.32 0.20 4.22
CA TYR A 24 -9.44 0.86 3.54
C TYR A 24 -9.00 1.79 2.41
N LEU A 25 -7.88 2.49 2.55
CA LEU A 25 -7.31 3.28 1.46
C LEU A 25 -6.91 2.39 0.29
N ALA A 26 -6.27 1.26 0.57
CA ALA A 26 -5.82 0.31 -0.43
C ALA A 26 -6.99 -0.39 -1.13
N TYR A 27 -8.03 -0.76 -0.40
CA TYR A 27 -9.24 -1.36 -0.97
C TYR A 27 -9.90 -0.47 -2.03
N GLY A 28 -9.81 0.85 -1.87
CA GLY A 28 -10.44 1.81 -2.77
C GLY A 28 -9.89 1.84 -4.20
N HIS A 29 -8.64 1.42 -4.43
CA HIS A 29 -7.96 1.37 -5.75
C HIS A 29 -8.43 2.41 -6.78
N PRO A 30 -8.31 3.73 -6.49
CA PRO A 30 -8.95 4.78 -7.29
C PRO A 30 -8.30 5.01 -8.65
N PHE A 31 -7.08 4.49 -8.87
CA PHE A 31 -6.31 4.71 -10.08
C PHE A 31 -6.04 3.41 -10.82
N LEU A 32 -5.81 3.49 -12.13
CA LEU A 32 -5.38 2.35 -12.95
C LEU A 32 -3.99 1.86 -12.55
N ASP A 33 -3.09 2.79 -12.19
CA ASP A 33 -1.74 2.49 -11.67
C ASP A 33 -1.34 3.48 -10.60
N GLY A 34 -0.29 3.15 -9.84
CA GLY A 34 0.24 4.04 -8.81
C GLY A 34 -0.56 4.06 -7.50
N ASN A 35 -1.57 3.20 -7.35
CA ASN A 35 -2.37 3.13 -6.12
C ASN A 35 -1.50 2.95 -4.88
N GLY A 36 -0.56 2.00 -4.89
CA GLY A 36 0.34 1.77 -3.76
C GLY A 36 1.15 3.01 -3.37
N ARG A 37 1.70 3.71 -4.35
CA ARG A 37 2.47 4.95 -4.14
C ARG A 37 1.60 6.06 -3.56
N THR A 38 0.44 6.29 -4.14
CA THR A 38 -0.49 7.32 -3.68
C THR A 38 -0.98 7.04 -2.26
N ILE A 39 -1.38 5.80 -1.98
CA ILE A 39 -1.85 5.38 -0.67
C ILE A 39 -0.76 5.57 0.38
N MET A 40 0.48 5.22 0.04
CA MET A 40 1.62 5.39 0.93
C MET A 40 1.86 6.86 1.29
N VAL A 41 1.80 7.77 0.30
CA VAL A 41 1.93 9.22 0.54
C VAL A 41 0.79 9.73 1.40
N VAL A 42 -0.47 9.45 1.02
CA VAL A 42 -1.65 9.91 1.77
C VAL A 42 -1.61 9.43 3.21
N ARG A 43 -1.37 8.14 3.41
CA ARG A 43 -1.26 7.54 4.74
C ARG A 43 -0.14 8.18 5.57
N THR A 44 1.03 8.45 4.97
CA THR A 44 2.15 9.05 5.69
C THR A 44 1.84 10.48 6.14
N VAL A 45 1.19 11.29 5.31
CA VAL A 45 0.73 12.63 5.70
C VAL A 45 -0.28 12.57 6.84
N MET A 46 -1.23 11.61 6.81
CA MET A 46 -2.19 11.43 7.90
C MET A 46 -1.52 10.99 9.20
N ALA A 47 -0.54 10.09 9.12
CA ALA A 47 0.22 9.64 10.28
C ALA A 47 1.01 10.78 10.92
N GLU A 48 1.66 11.61 10.11
CA GLU A 48 2.40 12.78 10.57
C GLU A 48 1.48 13.78 11.30
N ARG A 49 0.30 14.05 10.76
CA ARG A 49 -0.73 14.88 11.44
C ARG A 49 -1.20 14.28 12.76
N ALA A 50 -1.20 12.96 12.87
CA ALA A 50 -1.48 12.24 14.10
C ALA A 50 -0.25 12.13 15.03
N SER A 51 0.86 12.79 14.74
CA SER A 51 2.11 12.76 15.49
C SER A 51 2.74 11.36 15.58
N ILE A 52 2.56 10.54 14.55
CA ILE A 52 3.22 9.24 14.42
C ILE A 52 3.87 9.08 13.06
N SER A 53 4.84 8.20 12.98
CA SER A 53 5.48 7.75 11.75
C SER A 53 5.70 6.24 11.78
N ILE A 54 6.05 5.65 10.65
CA ILE A 54 6.49 4.24 10.56
C ILE A 54 7.94 4.21 10.14
N ASP A 55 8.73 3.41 10.83
CA ASP A 55 10.09 3.11 10.40
C ASP A 55 10.09 2.10 9.25
N TRP A 56 9.92 2.61 8.03
CA TRP A 56 9.89 1.78 6.83
C TRP A 56 11.22 1.07 6.56
N SER A 57 12.33 1.62 7.05
CA SER A 57 13.65 0.99 6.88
C SER A 57 13.80 -0.31 7.65
N ALA A 58 13.02 -0.49 8.71
CA ALA A 58 12.98 -1.69 9.52
C ALA A 58 11.94 -2.73 9.07
N THR A 59 11.10 -2.38 8.06
CA THR A 59 10.05 -3.28 7.55
C THR A 59 10.56 -4.16 6.42
N ASP A 60 10.02 -5.37 6.30
CA ASP A 60 10.17 -6.22 5.12
C ASP A 60 9.02 -5.98 4.14
N LYS A 61 9.33 -5.82 2.85
CA LYS A 61 8.35 -5.54 1.80
C LYS A 61 7.39 -6.71 1.57
N SER A 62 7.88 -7.92 1.62
CA SER A 62 7.09 -9.13 1.40
C SER A 62 6.08 -9.34 2.54
N ASP A 63 6.55 -9.21 3.78
CA ASP A 63 5.71 -9.34 4.97
C ASP A 63 4.67 -8.22 5.04
N TYR A 64 5.07 -6.99 4.71
CA TYR A 64 4.16 -5.86 4.59
C TYR A 64 3.03 -6.13 3.59
N LEU A 65 3.38 -6.59 2.38
CA LEU A 65 2.38 -6.88 1.34
C LEU A 65 1.46 -8.04 1.72
N ALA A 66 1.99 -9.06 2.39
CA ALA A 66 1.19 -10.17 2.91
C ALA A 66 0.19 -9.72 3.99
N ALA A 67 0.63 -8.86 4.92
CA ALA A 67 -0.23 -8.28 5.95
C ALA A 67 -1.29 -7.35 5.35
N LEU A 68 -0.92 -6.52 4.37
CA LEU A 68 -1.84 -5.63 3.66
C LEU A 68 -2.90 -6.42 2.89
N THR A 69 -2.53 -7.48 2.20
CA THR A 69 -3.48 -8.35 1.49
C THR A 69 -4.51 -8.94 2.45
N LYS A 70 -4.07 -9.46 3.60
CA LYS A 70 -4.99 -9.99 4.63
C LYS A 70 -5.92 -8.91 5.18
N GLU A 71 -5.44 -7.67 5.35
CA GLU A 71 -6.27 -6.56 5.83
C GLU A 71 -7.30 -6.13 4.77
N ILE A 72 -6.94 -6.14 3.47
CA ILE A 72 -7.87 -5.87 2.37
C ILE A 72 -8.95 -6.95 2.27
N ASP A 73 -8.56 -8.23 2.40
CA ASP A 73 -9.49 -9.35 2.34
C ASP A 73 -10.46 -9.39 3.52
N ARG A 74 -10.01 -8.93 4.68
CA ARG A 74 -10.78 -8.93 5.94
C ARG A 74 -10.55 -7.63 6.72
N PRO A 75 -11.14 -6.51 6.27
CA PRO A 75 -10.94 -5.20 6.90
C PRO A 75 -11.36 -5.19 8.37
N GLY A 76 -10.62 -4.44 9.19
CA GLY A 76 -10.91 -4.29 10.61
C GLY A 76 -10.54 -5.50 11.48
N ARG A 77 -9.76 -6.45 10.94
CA ARG A 77 -9.22 -7.59 11.71
C ARG A 77 -7.82 -7.34 12.26
N CYS A 78 -7.32 -6.13 12.12
CA CYS A 78 -6.04 -5.68 12.67
C CYS A 78 -4.81 -6.49 12.17
N HIS A 79 -4.88 -7.12 10.99
CA HIS A 79 -3.76 -7.88 10.45
C HIS A 79 -2.57 -6.97 10.15
N LEU A 80 -2.83 -5.85 9.49
CA LEU A 80 -1.79 -4.88 9.17
C LEU A 80 -1.37 -4.05 10.39
N ASP A 81 -2.28 -3.79 11.33
CA ASP A 81 -1.95 -3.13 12.60
C ASP A 81 -0.99 -3.97 13.43
N ALA A 82 -1.23 -5.27 13.54
CA ALA A 82 -0.34 -6.20 14.25
C ALA A 82 1.08 -6.21 13.64
N TYR A 83 1.17 -6.16 12.31
CA TYR A 83 2.46 -6.07 11.61
C TYR A 83 3.15 -4.72 11.84
N LEU A 84 2.42 -3.60 11.71
CA LEU A 84 3.01 -2.25 11.78
C LEU A 84 3.36 -1.81 13.20
N LYS A 85 2.72 -2.36 14.21
CA LYS A 85 2.88 -1.95 15.62
C LYS A 85 4.32 -1.84 16.10
N PRO A 86 5.25 -2.78 15.81
CA PRO A 86 6.64 -2.68 16.23
C PRO A 86 7.42 -1.53 15.57
N PHE A 87 6.94 -1.03 14.44
CA PHE A 87 7.61 -0.03 13.61
C PHE A 87 7.04 1.38 13.81
N VAL A 88 6.01 1.53 14.64
CA VAL A 88 5.43 2.84 14.97
C VAL A 88 6.42 3.63 15.84
N ARG A 89 6.65 4.87 15.46
CA ARG A 89 7.51 5.83 16.17
C ARG A 89 6.88 7.22 16.14
N ASP A 90 7.49 8.17 16.86
CA ASP A 90 7.09 9.57 16.82
C ASP A 90 7.25 10.16 15.41
N ALA A 91 6.42 11.17 15.10
CA ALA A 91 6.48 11.91 13.85
C ALA A 91 7.88 12.52 13.63
N VAL A 92 8.32 12.52 12.38
CA VAL A 92 9.66 13.02 12.02
C VAL A 92 9.70 14.51 11.73
N GLY A 93 8.54 15.14 11.56
CA GLY A 93 8.38 16.52 11.13
C GLY A 93 8.51 16.74 9.62
N GLU A 94 7.80 17.75 9.11
CA GLU A 94 7.71 18.03 7.67
C GLU A 94 9.06 18.09 6.92
N PRO A 95 10.13 18.69 7.44
CA PRO A 95 11.39 18.77 6.72
C PRO A 95 12.03 17.41 6.40
N ARG A 96 11.70 16.38 7.18
CA ARG A 96 12.24 15.01 7.02
C ARG A 96 11.27 14.06 6.33
N LEU A 97 10.02 14.46 6.16
CA LEU A 97 8.96 13.60 5.66
C LEU A 97 9.26 13.04 4.26
N ALA A 98 9.80 13.87 3.36
CA ALA A 98 10.18 13.44 2.03
C ALA A 98 11.28 12.36 2.04
N ALA A 99 12.28 12.51 2.91
CA ALA A 99 13.36 11.55 3.07
C ALA A 99 12.88 10.22 3.68
N GLU A 100 11.88 10.26 4.54
CA GLU A 100 11.26 9.04 5.08
C GLU A 100 10.35 8.35 4.06
N LEU A 101 9.63 9.11 3.24
CA LEU A 101 8.77 8.55 2.20
C LEU A 101 9.53 7.69 1.18
N VAL A 102 10.74 8.08 0.79
CA VAL A 102 11.54 7.28 -0.15
C VAL A 102 11.98 5.93 0.41
N LYS A 103 11.92 5.73 1.71
CA LYS A 103 12.22 4.45 2.36
C LYS A 103 11.01 3.50 2.35
N ALA A 104 9.81 4.04 2.09
CA ALA A 104 8.59 3.25 2.12
C ALA A 104 8.52 2.27 0.95
N PRO A 105 7.97 1.06 1.15
CA PRO A 105 7.73 0.10 0.08
C PRO A 105 6.97 0.75 -1.08
N ALA A 106 7.42 0.54 -2.31
CA ALA A 106 6.91 1.14 -3.54
C ALA A 106 7.24 2.64 -3.79
N LEU A 107 7.93 3.33 -2.85
CA LEU A 107 8.44 4.69 -3.05
C LEU A 107 9.98 4.75 -3.11
N ASP A 108 10.63 3.62 -2.95
CA ASP A 108 12.07 3.38 -2.96
C ASP A 108 12.79 3.67 -4.31
N GLY A 109 12.21 4.53 -5.14
CA GLY A 109 12.72 4.85 -6.48
C GLY A 109 12.53 3.74 -7.50
N GLY A 110 11.88 2.65 -7.08
CA GLY A 110 11.49 1.54 -7.95
C GLY A 110 12.65 0.97 -8.74
N GLN A 111 13.44 0.18 -8.12
CA GLN A 111 14.14 -0.93 -8.79
C GLN A 111 13.12 -1.97 -9.33
N GLY A 112 11.87 -1.56 -9.40
CA GLY A 112 10.77 -2.32 -9.98
C GLY A 112 10.72 -2.07 -11.47
N GLY A 113 11.39 -2.95 -12.16
CA GLY A 113 11.30 -3.36 -13.53
C GLY A 113 10.72 -2.43 -14.60
N GLU A 114 11.18 -2.62 -15.77
CA GLU A 114 10.90 -2.09 -17.10
C GLU A 114 9.41 -1.89 -17.51
N ASN A 115 8.49 -1.81 -16.56
CA ASN A 115 7.04 -1.82 -16.77
C ASN A 115 6.36 -0.48 -16.45
N LYS A 116 6.93 0.63 -16.93
CA LYS A 116 6.24 1.93 -16.87
C LYS A 116 5.36 2.07 -18.12
N ILE A 117 4.05 1.99 -17.93
CA ILE A 117 3.10 2.41 -18.97
C ILE A 117 3.06 3.94 -18.91
N LEU A 118 3.64 4.60 -19.92
CA LEU A 118 3.70 6.06 -20.03
C LEU A 118 2.72 6.52 -21.11
N GLY A 119 1.81 7.43 -20.73
CA GLY A 119 0.83 8.00 -21.66
C GLY A 119 -0.40 8.54 -20.93
N LYS A 120 -1.31 9.12 -21.69
CA LYS A 120 -2.60 9.58 -21.12
C LYS A 120 -3.56 8.41 -21.03
N VAL A 121 -4.24 8.27 -19.90
CA VAL A 121 -5.22 7.18 -19.65
C VAL A 121 -6.30 7.08 -20.73
N ALA A 122 -6.65 8.19 -21.39
CA ALA A 122 -7.64 8.23 -22.46
C ALA A 122 -7.12 7.65 -23.80
N GLU A 123 -5.83 7.38 -23.93
CA GLU A 123 -5.26 6.81 -25.16
C GLU A 123 -5.58 5.32 -25.26
N PRO A 124 -6.16 4.84 -26.38
CA PRO A 124 -6.57 3.44 -26.53
C PRO A 124 -5.41 2.44 -26.31
N ALA A 125 -4.22 2.76 -26.80
CA ALA A 125 -3.02 1.93 -26.64
C ALA A 125 -2.61 1.79 -25.16
N ILE A 126 -2.78 2.85 -24.36
CA ILE A 126 -2.50 2.84 -22.92
C ILE A 126 -3.52 1.98 -22.18
N GLN A 127 -4.80 2.07 -22.54
CA GLN A 127 -5.85 1.23 -21.96
C GLN A 127 -5.64 -0.24 -22.28
N GLU A 128 -5.18 -0.57 -23.48
CA GLU A 128 -4.89 -1.94 -23.88
C GLU A 128 -3.70 -2.50 -23.10
N ALA A 129 -2.61 -1.75 -22.97
CA ALA A 129 -1.46 -2.13 -22.17
C ALA A 129 -1.82 -2.38 -20.69
N TYR A 130 -2.77 -1.61 -20.13
CA TYR A 130 -3.28 -1.86 -18.76
C TYR A 130 -4.11 -3.16 -18.68
N ARG A 131 -4.95 -3.46 -19.67
CA ARG A 131 -5.73 -4.71 -19.71
C ARG A 131 -4.82 -5.93 -19.80
N GLU A 132 -3.82 -5.89 -20.68
CA GLU A 132 -2.84 -6.97 -20.80
C GLU A 132 -2.12 -7.22 -19.48
N ARG A 133 -1.67 -6.16 -18.80
CA ARG A 133 -1.01 -6.26 -17.51
C ARG A 133 -1.93 -6.82 -16.40
N GLN A 134 -3.21 -6.48 -16.41
CA GLN A 134 -4.18 -7.06 -15.47
C GLN A 134 -4.37 -8.56 -15.74
N LEU A 135 -4.45 -8.97 -16.99
CA LEU A 135 -4.55 -10.39 -17.38
C LEU A 135 -3.31 -11.18 -16.98
N GLU A 136 -2.12 -10.62 -17.14
CA GLU A 136 -0.86 -11.25 -16.70
C GLU A 136 -0.83 -11.43 -15.18
N ARG A 137 -1.24 -10.42 -14.42
CA ARG A 137 -1.34 -10.49 -12.95
C ARG A 137 -2.33 -11.57 -12.50
N SER A 138 -3.48 -11.67 -13.16
CA SER A 138 -4.49 -12.69 -12.85
C SER A 138 -3.96 -14.09 -13.12
N ARG A 139 -3.27 -14.30 -14.24
CA ARG A 139 -2.64 -15.59 -14.60
C ARG A 139 -1.54 -15.99 -13.60
N SER A 140 -0.72 -15.02 -13.16
CA SER A 140 0.32 -15.27 -12.16
C SER A 140 -0.26 -15.60 -10.79
N ALA A 141 -1.39 -15.01 -10.43
CA ALA A 141 -2.09 -15.31 -9.18
C ALA A 141 -2.76 -16.69 -9.18
N ASP A 142 -3.31 -17.12 -10.32
CA ASP A 142 -3.91 -18.45 -10.46
C ASP A 142 -2.85 -19.55 -10.51
N GLY A 143 -1.72 -19.32 -11.19
CA GLY A 143 -0.60 -20.26 -11.22
C GLY A 143 0.07 -20.50 -9.87
N ALA A 144 0.00 -19.53 -8.96
CA ALA A 144 0.51 -19.67 -7.59
C ALA A 144 -0.42 -20.51 -6.69
N ARG A 145 -1.72 -20.55 -7.00
CA ARG A 145 -2.70 -21.39 -6.24
C ARG A 145 -2.61 -22.86 -6.57
N ASP A 146 -2.24 -23.21 -7.80
CA ASP A 146 -2.15 -24.63 -8.23
C ASP A 146 -0.90 -25.33 -7.68
N THR A 147 0.13 -24.60 -7.25
CA THR A 147 1.34 -25.18 -6.65
C THR A 147 1.20 -25.54 -5.18
N GLU A 148 0.23 -24.98 -4.45
CA GLU A 148 0.00 -25.31 -3.03
C GLU A 148 -0.92 -26.55 -2.82
N CYS A 149 -1.60 -27.02 -3.84
CA CYS A 149 -2.53 -28.17 -3.73
C CYS A 149 -1.91 -29.54 -4.06
N GLY A 150 -0.61 -29.62 -4.35
CA GLY A 150 0.09 -30.81 -4.83
C GLY A 150 1.02 -31.51 -3.85
N GLY A 151 0.95 -31.26 -2.55
CA GLY A 151 1.79 -31.89 -1.53
C GLY A 151 1.00 -32.72 -0.52
N ARG A 152 0.78 -34.00 -0.81
CA ARG A 152 0.50 -35.04 0.21
C ARG A 152 1.77 -35.79 0.52
#